data_7d71fce49aac2e177d28942b68f5be72
#
_entry.id   7d71fce49aac2e177d28942b68f5be72
#
_cell.length_a   1.000
_cell.length_b   1.000
_cell.length_c   1.000
_cell.angle_alpha   90.00
_cell.angle_beta   90.00
_cell.angle_gamma   90.00
#
_symmetry.space_group_name_H-M   'P 1'
#
loop_
_entity.id
_entity.type
_entity.pdbx_description
1 polymer ?
#
loop_
_entity_poly.entity_id
_entity_poly.type
_entity_poly.pdbx_seq_one_letter_code
_entity_poly.pdbx_strand_id
1 'polypeptide(L)'
;MTISPAPSGPEQTGNEGPDAVVTRSARRASRRTRIGLIAFIASLAALLVLTFLPLPYVIEQPGPVFNTLGEVKDAKGKGVPLISVTGAETHPTKGALDLTTVQVVGNRENPPSWMQLVLAWFDPSKAVVPVDAVFPQGVTSTQRDQANQLMMVDSQQEATAAALRELGHDVPVTIQVASVTDDGAAHGILKAGDTVIAVNGANPADTDAMRAEIQQSGGSPVALTIERDGTRQEVSIPPKKQTDNGTSRWLLGITLQQEYHFPIDVKLQLD
;
A
#
# COMPACT_ATOMS: atom_id res chain seq x y z
N MET A 1 38.09 117.75 -0.98
CA MET A 1 37.00 117.39 -1.88
C MET A 1 36.79 115.96 -1.71
N THR A 2 35.88 115.63 -0.90
CA THR A 2 34.60 114.91 -0.97
C THR A 2 34.61 113.72 -1.94
N ILE A 3 34.37 112.54 -1.44
CA ILE A 3 33.17 111.77 -1.74
C ILE A 3 33.21 110.40 -0.98
N SER A 4 32.13 110.18 -0.30
CA SER A 4 31.78 109.01 0.52
C SER A 4 31.56 107.70 -0.28
N PRO A 5 31.79 106.57 0.28
CA PRO A 5 31.30 105.29 -0.27
C PRO A 5 30.02 104.83 0.39
N ALA A 6 29.18 104.16 -0.39
CA ALA A 6 27.93 103.52 -0.01
C ALA A 6 28.10 102.14 0.62
N PRO A 7 27.09 101.57 1.37
CA PRO A 7 27.26 100.43 2.19
C PRO A 7 26.92 99.11 1.43
N SER A 8 27.66 98.09 1.76
CA SER A 8 27.47 96.68 1.37
C SER A 8 26.33 96.05 2.16
N GLY A 9 25.40 95.38 1.46
CA GLY A 9 24.34 94.62 2.04
C GLY A 9 24.75 93.21 2.57
N PRO A 10 23.99 92.63 3.48
CA PRO A 10 24.41 91.38 4.12
C PRO A 10 24.10 90.11 3.28
N GLU A 11 25.10 89.28 3.19
CA GLU A 11 25.04 87.93 2.71
C GLU A 11 24.13 87.07 3.62
N GLN A 12 23.04 86.51 3.05
CA GLN A 12 22.22 85.51 3.73
C GLN A 12 22.89 84.13 3.56
N THR A 13 23.60 83.69 4.57
CA THR A 13 23.98 82.29 4.75
C THR A 13 22.77 81.46 5.11
N GLY A 14 22.31 80.68 4.15
CA GLY A 14 21.26 79.67 4.40
C GLY A 14 21.75 78.62 5.38
N ASN A 15 21.22 78.65 6.59
CA ASN A 15 21.43 77.62 7.60
C ASN A 15 20.52 76.41 7.28
N GLU A 16 21.01 75.44 6.49
CA GLU A 16 20.39 74.12 6.39
C GLU A 16 20.67 73.38 7.70
N GLY A 17 19.70 73.39 8.58
CA GLY A 17 19.75 72.72 9.88
C GLY A 17 19.94 71.23 9.74
N PRO A 18 20.69 70.59 10.65
CA PRO A 18 20.96 69.11 10.65
C PRO A 18 19.74 68.22 10.83
N ASP A 19 18.58 68.79 11.12
CA ASP A 19 17.36 68.06 11.47
C ASP A 19 16.63 67.38 10.28
N ALA A 20 16.85 67.86 9.04
CA ALA A 20 16.17 67.29 7.86
C ALA A 20 16.82 66.00 7.37
N VAL A 21 18.05 65.70 7.70
CA VAL A 21 18.74 64.44 7.29
C VAL A 21 18.45 63.31 8.25
N VAL A 22 18.31 63.61 9.56
CA VAL A 22 18.03 62.63 10.59
C VAL A 22 16.62 62.04 10.45
N THR A 23 15.63 62.85 10.08
CA THR A 23 14.24 62.40 9.93
C THR A 23 14.02 61.51 8.71
N ARG A 24 14.80 61.66 7.64
CA ARG A 24 14.69 60.78 6.44
C ARG A 24 15.29 59.40 6.68
N SER A 25 16.37 59.29 7.42
CA SER A 25 17.00 58.00 7.77
C SER A 25 16.16 57.20 8.75
N ALA A 26 15.58 57.84 9.76
CA ALA A 26 14.69 57.20 10.73
C ALA A 26 13.40 56.65 10.09
N ARG A 27 12.81 57.36 9.14
CA ARG A 27 11.60 56.91 8.39
C ARG A 27 11.90 55.72 7.47
N ARG A 28 13.07 55.64 6.86
CA ARG A 28 13.53 54.51 6.02
C ARG A 28 13.80 53.25 6.87
N ALA A 29 14.41 53.41 8.05
CA ALA A 29 14.63 52.32 9.00
C ALA A 29 13.29 51.72 9.50
N SER A 30 12.34 52.59 9.88
CA SER A 30 11.01 52.11 10.36
C SER A 30 10.21 51.41 9.27
N ARG A 31 10.33 51.80 7.99
CA ARG A 31 9.67 51.16 6.87
C ARG A 31 10.24 49.77 6.59
N ARG A 32 11.58 49.60 6.64
CA ARG A 32 12.25 48.30 6.49
C ARG A 32 11.89 47.35 7.62
N THR A 33 11.84 47.84 8.86
CA THR A 33 11.43 47.04 10.02
C THR A 33 9.97 46.60 9.91
N ARG A 34 9.06 47.47 9.45
CA ARG A 34 7.63 47.11 9.23
C ARG A 34 7.47 46.08 8.11
N ILE A 35 8.20 46.21 7.00
CA ILE A 35 8.22 45.25 5.91
C ILE A 35 8.73 43.89 6.41
N GLY A 36 9.82 43.89 7.18
CA GLY A 36 10.36 42.67 7.79
C GLY A 36 9.39 42.01 8.74
N LEU A 37 8.68 42.75 9.58
CA LEU A 37 7.65 42.25 10.48
C LEU A 37 6.44 41.65 9.70
N ILE A 38 5.98 42.34 8.66
CA ILE A 38 4.88 41.85 7.82
C ILE A 38 5.30 40.55 7.11
N ALA A 39 6.53 40.52 6.55
CA ALA A 39 7.06 39.30 5.92
C ALA A 39 7.18 38.14 6.91
N PHE A 40 7.63 38.42 8.13
CA PHE A 40 7.69 37.40 9.20
C PHE A 40 6.31 36.88 9.60
N ILE A 41 5.32 37.75 9.80
CA ILE A 41 3.96 37.37 10.10
C ILE A 41 3.34 36.58 8.94
N ALA A 42 3.56 37.02 7.69
CA ALA A 42 3.06 36.30 6.51
C ALA A 42 3.71 34.92 6.38
N SER A 43 4.99 34.78 6.66
CA SER A 43 5.70 33.51 6.70
C SER A 43 5.16 32.59 7.79
N LEU A 44 4.90 33.12 8.97
CA LEU A 44 4.31 32.35 10.07
C LEU A 44 2.89 31.92 9.75
N ALA A 45 2.08 32.79 9.13
CA ALA A 45 0.74 32.46 8.68
C ALA A 45 0.75 31.40 7.57
N ALA A 46 1.68 31.48 6.62
CA ALA A 46 1.86 30.48 5.59
C ALA A 46 2.27 29.11 6.17
N LEU A 47 3.17 29.10 7.15
CA LEU A 47 3.55 27.89 7.89
C LEU A 47 2.36 27.28 8.63
N LEU A 48 1.54 28.12 9.24
CA LEU A 48 0.32 27.67 9.94
C LEU A 48 -0.68 27.05 8.95
N VAL A 49 -0.89 27.66 7.79
CA VAL A 49 -1.78 27.11 6.74
C VAL A 49 -1.23 25.79 6.22
N LEU A 50 0.06 25.70 5.95
CA LEU A 50 0.72 24.45 5.53
C LEU A 50 0.56 23.32 6.55
N THR A 51 0.50 23.64 7.84
CA THR A 51 0.32 22.64 8.90
C THR A 51 -1.05 21.95 8.84
N PHE A 52 -2.08 22.64 8.34
CA PHE A 52 -3.44 22.11 8.23
C PHE A 52 -3.79 21.60 6.82
N LEU A 53 -2.85 21.71 5.86
CA LEU A 53 -3.10 21.22 4.51
C LEU A 53 -3.01 19.68 4.48
N PRO A 54 -4.08 18.96 4.14
CA PRO A 54 -4.01 17.52 3.98
C PRO A 54 -3.14 17.19 2.77
N LEU A 55 -2.07 16.46 2.99
CA LEU A 55 -1.18 16.02 1.92
C LEU A 55 -1.58 14.61 1.48
N PRO A 56 -1.67 14.34 0.17
CA PRO A 56 -2.10 13.04 -0.36
C PRO A 56 -0.94 12.02 -0.35
N TYR A 57 -0.24 11.91 0.78
CA TYR A 57 0.89 11.01 0.98
C TYR A 57 0.73 10.21 2.27
N VAL A 58 1.35 9.05 2.28
CA VAL A 58 1.54 8.19 3.46
C VAL A 58 3.02 7.87 3.62
N ILE A 59 3.40 7.39 4.79
CA ILE A 59 4.79 7.03 5.09
C ILE A 59 4.84 5.53 5.31
N GLU A 60 5.63 4.84 4.50
CA GLU A 60 6.01 3.45 4.74
C GLU A 60 7.30 3.44 5.58
N GLN A 61 7.30 2.63 6.63
CA GLN A 61 8.44 2.49 7.52
C GLN A 61 8.60 1.02 7.94
N PRO A 62 9.81 0.60 8.39
CA PRO A 62 10.00 -0.73 8.93
C PRO A 62 9.02 -1.00 10.07
N GLY A 63 8.31 -2.10 9.98
CA GLY A 63 7.46 -2.60 11.04
C GLY A 63 8.21 -3.53 12.00
N PRO A 64 7.53 -4.12 12.98
CA PRO A 64 8.13 -5.11 13.86
C PRO A 64 8.57 -6.36 13.09
N VAL A 65 9.61 -7.00 13.58
CA VAL A 65 10.12 -8.28 13.06
C VAL A 65 9.68 -9.38 14.02
N PHE A 66 9.11 -10.45 13.50
CA PHE A 66 8.65 -11.60 14.28
C PHE A 66 9.42 -12.85 13.87
N ASN A 67 10.01 -13.53 14.85
CA ASN A 67 10.55 -14.86 14.59
C ASN A 67 9.40 -15.88 14.54
N THR A 68 9.08 -16.40 13.36
CA THR A 68 7.97 -17.34 13.16
C THR A 68 8.16 -18.68 13.85
N LEU A 69 9.41 -19.05 14.18
CA LEU A 69 9.75 -20.24 14.96
C LEU A 69 9.75 -19.98 16.47
N GLY A 70 9.46 -18.74 16.89
CA GLY A 70 9.45 -18.31 18.27
C GLY A 70 8.06 -18.25 18.89
N GLU A 71 8.02 -17.60 20.04
CA GLU A 71 6.77 -17.32 20.77
C GLU A 71 6.38 -15.85 20.62
N VAL A 72 5.09 -15.61 20.50
CA VAL A 72 4.47 -14.28 20.59
C VAL A 72 3.64 -14.19 21.87
N LYS A 73 3.42 -12.98 22.36
CA LYS A 73 2.55 -12.77 23.52
C LYS A 73 1.09 -12.67 23.05
N ASP A 74 0.24 -13.54 23.59
CA ASP A 74 -1.20 -13.44 23.40
C ASP A 74 -1.79 -12.18 24.11
N ALA A 75 -3.07 -11.92 23.92
CA ALA A 75 -3.78 -10.79 24.54
C ALA A 75 -3.72 -10.79 26.08
N LYS A 76 -3.36 -11.93 26.70
CA LYS A 76 -3.19 -12.09 28.16
C LYS A 76 -1.72 -12.01 28.58
N GLY A 77 -0.80 -11.74 27.65
CA GLY A 77 0.63 -11.63 27.89
C GLY A 77 1.36 -12.98 28.05
N LYS A 78 0.71 -14.10 27.78
CA LYS A 78 1.30 -15.43 27.80
C LYS A 78 2.05 -15.69 26.49
N GLY A 79 3.26 -16.24 26.55
CA GLY A 79 4.00 -16.72 25.39
C GLY A 79 3.25 -17.90 24.75
N VAL A 80 2.94 -17.78 23.46
CA VAL A 80 2.36 -18.83 22.63
C VAL A 80 3.16 -18.96 21.35
N PRO A 81 3.41 -20.18 20.85
CA PRO A 81 4.12 -20.35 19.60
C PRO A 81 3.32 -19.71 18.45
N LEU A 82 4.03 -19.00 17.56
CA LEU A 82 3.40 -18.39 16.39
C LEU A 82 2.85 -19.46 15.45
N ILE A 83 3.57 -20.57 15.30
CA ILE A 83 3.15 -21.75 14.54
C ILE A 83 2.95 -22.91 15.51
N SER A 84 1.73 -23.44 15.58
CA SER A 84 1.43 -24.63 16.36
C SER A 84 0.97 -25.78 15.46
N VAL A 85 1.51 -26.97 15.69
CA VAL A 85 1.18 -28.18 14.94
C VAL A 85 0.52 -29.18 15.88
N THR A 86 -0.60 -29.74 15.47
CA THR A 86 -1.32 -30.77 16.23
C THR A 86 -1.49 -32.02 15.36
N GLY A 87 -1.21 -33.19 15.91
CA GLY A 87 -1.36 -34.45 15.19
C GLY A 87 -0.09 -34.95 14.50
N ALA A 88 1.05 -34.25 14.67
CA ALA A 88 2.35 -34.69 14.22
C ALA A 88 3.43 -34.42 15.28
N GLU A 89 4.52 -35.16 15.22
CA GLU A 89 5.70 -34.93 16.07
C GLU A 89 6.45 -33.68 15.57
N THR A 90 6.79 -32.80 16.52
CA THR A 90 7.59 -31.59 16.25
C THR A 90 8.96 -31.70 16.87
N HIS A 91 9.97 -31.18 16.17
CA HIS A 91 11.34 -31.22 16.61
C HIS A 91 11.84 -29.80 16.96
N PRO A 92 12.63 -29.64 18.04
CA PRO A 92 13.20 -28.35 18.39
C PRO A 92 14.15 -27.88 17.28
N THR A 93 13.95 -26.65 16.82
CA THR A 93 14.79 -26.02 15.81
C THR A 93 15.77 -25.03 16.45
N LYS A 94 16.93 -24.85 15.84
CA LYS A 94 17.90 -23.81 16.20
C LYS A 94 17.92 -22.76 15.09
N GLY A 95 17.85 -21.50 15.47
CA GLY A 95 17.84 -20.38 14.52
C GLY A 95 16.54 -19.59 14.58
N ALA A 96 16.39 -18.69 13.61
CA ALA A 96 15.21 -17.83 13.46
C ALA A 96 14.77 -17.82 12.00
N LEU A 97 13.48 -17.74 11.79
CA LEU A 97 12.86 -17.43 10.52
C LEU A 97 12.07 -16.15 10.72
N ASP A 98 12.66 -15.02 10.33
CA ASP A 98 12.13 -13.71 10.64
C ASP A 98 11.13 -13.24 9.58
N LEU A 99 9.91 -12.97 10.02
CA LEU A 99 8.89 -12.28 9.25
C LEU A 99 9.09 -10.77 9.40
N THR A 100 9.49 -10.11 8.33
CA THR A 100 9.62 -8.65 8.28
C THR A 100 8.30 -8.03 7.85
N THR A 101 7.92 -6.93 8.49
CA THR A 101 6.70 -6.20 8.17
C THR A 101 6.99 -4.76 7.77
N VAL A 102 6.07 -4.16 7.02
CA VAL A 102 6.06 -2.73 6.69
C VAL A 102 4.85 -2.10 7.37
N GLN A 103 5.11 -1.03 8.10
CA GLN A 103 4.05 -0.23 8.70
C GLN A 103 3.77 0.99 7.84
N VAL A 104 2.49 1.22 7.51
CA VAL A 104 2.03 2.43 6.82
C VAL A 104 1.49 3.41 7.85
N VAL A 105 2.06 4.61 7.89
CA VAL A 105 1.61 5.70 8.76
C VAL A 105 0.75 6.66 7.96
N GLY A 106 -0.49 6.83 8.39
CA GLY A 106 -1.51 7.65 7.74
C GLY A 106 -2.40 6.86 6.77
N ASN A 107 -3.52 7.47 6.45
CA ASN A 107 -4.50 6.99 5.47
C ASN A 107 -5.23 8.19 4.86
N ARG A 108 -6.27 7.98 4.03
CA ARG A 108 -7.06 9.08 3.42
C ARG A 108 -7.79 9.94 4.44
N GLU A 109 -8.26 9.33 5.52
CA GLU A 109 -9.06 9.98 6.57
C GLU A 109 -8.17 10.70 7.58
N ASN A 110 -7.00 10.13 7.85
CA ASN A 110 -6.01 10.63 8.80
C ASN A 110 -4.62 10.68 8.15
N PRO A 111 -4.37 11.67 7.27
CA PRO A 111 -3.05 11.81 6.63
C PRO A 111 -1.98 12.19 7.66
N PRO A 112 -0.72 11.81 7.43
CA PRO A 112 0.37 12.23 8.29
C PRO A 112 0.56 13.74 8.21
N SER A 113 1.06 14.34 9.29
CA SER A 113 1.37 15.76 9.30
C SER A 113 2.51 16.08 8.34
N TRP A 114 2.52 17.33 7.82
CA TRP A 114 3.61 17.78 6.94
C TRP A 114 4.99 17.64 7.60
N MET A 115 5.09 17.83 8.92
CA MET A 115 6.34 17.65 9.65
C MET A 115 6.82 16.19 9.64
N GLN A 116 5.90 15.24 9.81
CA GLN A 116 6.21 13.81 9.71
C GLN A 116 6.69 13.45 8.31
N LEU A 117 6.07 13.99 7.25
CA LEU A 117 6.49 13.78 5.87
C LEU A 117 7.90 14.35 5.60
N VAL A 118 8.17 15.56 6.07
CA VAL A 118 9.49 16.17 5.92
C VAL A 118 10.56 15.36 6.66
N LEU A 119 10.30 14.94 7.90
CA LEU A 119 11.23 14.10 8.66
C LEU A 119 11.43 12.72 7.99
N ALA A 120 10.36 12.13 7.46
CA ALA A 120 10.46 10.87 6.74
C ALA A 120 11.30 10.99 5.46
N TRP A 121 11.26 12.13 4.78
CA TRP A 121 12.05 12.35 3.56
C TRP A 121 13.57 12.36 3.79
N PHE A 122 14.01 12.72 5.00
CA PHE A 122 15.42 12.68 5.39
C PHE A 122 15.83 11.37 6.06
N ASP A 123 14.90 10.44 6.28
CA ASP A 123 15.15 9.14 6.90
C ASP A 123 15.24 8.06 5.81
N PRO A 124 16.44 7.49 5.53
CA PRO A 124 16.63 6.51 4.46
C PRO A 124 15.88 5.17 4.71
N SER A 125 15.40 4.95 5.93
CA SER A 125 14.61 3.75 6.26
C SER A 125 13.12 3.92 5.95
N LYS A 126 12.67 5.12 5.54
CA LYS A 126 11.28 5.45 5.28
C LYS A 126 11.05 5.83 3.83
N ALA A 127 9.87 5.51 3.31
CA ALA A 127 9.43 5.95 2.00
C ALA A 127 8.17 6.82 2.11
N VAL A 128 8.17 7.95 1.41
CA VAL A 128 6.97 8.79 1.27
C VAL A 128 6.34 8.44 -0.07
N VAL A 129 5.14 7.86 -0.03
CA VAL A 129 4.44 7.38 -1.23
C VAL A 129 3.07 8.06 -1.36
N PRO A 130 2.56 8.26 -2.60
CA PRO A 130 1.21 8.78 -2.80
C PRO A 130 0.18 7.88 -2.13
N VAL A 131 -0.81 8.49 -1.46
CA VAL A 131 -1.88 7.74 -0.78
C VAL A 131 -2.64 6.82 -1.74
N ASP A 132 -2.78 7.19 -3.00
CA ASP A 132 -3.48 6.40 -4.02
C ASP A 132 -2.74 5.11 -4.40
N ALA A 133 -1.42 5.05 -4.20
CA ALA A 133 -0.62 3.85 -4.44
C ALA A 133 -0.90 2.75 -3.40
N VAL A 134 -1.18 3.15 -2.15
CA VAL A 134 -1.45 2.22 -1.04
C VAL A 134 -2.96 2.06 -0.79
N PHE A 135 -3.72 3.12 -1.02
CA PHE A 135 -5.16 3.21 -0.78
C PHE A 135 -5.90 3.66 -2.04
N PRO A 136 -6.21 2.77 -3.00
CA PRO A 136 -6.91 3.10 -4.24
C PRO A 136 -8.25 3.80 -3.98
N GLN A 137 -8.65 4.69 -4.89
CA GLN A 137 -9.92 5.40 -4.79
C GLN A 137 -11.10 4.44 -4.98
N GLY A 138 -12.20 4.71 -4.26
CA GLY A 138 -13.43 3.91 -4.38
C GLY A 138 -13.47 2.64 -3.53
N VAL A 139 -12.40 2.29 -2.81
CA VAL A 139 -12.35 1.15 -1.88
C VAL A 139 -12.38 1.68 -0.45
N THR A 140 -13.35 1.24 0.34
CA THR A 140 -13.44 1.60 1.76
C THR A 140 -12.35 0.88 2.58
N SER A 141 -11.99 1.44 3.74
CA SER A 141 -11.06 0.79 4.68
C SER A 141 -11.55 -0.62 5.05
N THR A 142 -12.83 -0.77 5.36
CA THR A 142 -13.43 -2.07 5.71
C THR A 142 -13.32 -3.09 4.58
N GLN A 143 -13.60 -2.70 3.33
CA GLN A 143 -13.47 -3.60 2.18
C GLN A 143 -12.02 -4.06 1.98
N ARG A 144 -11.07 -3.15 2.17
CA ARG A 144 -9.65 -3.48 2.07
C ARG A 144 -9.21 -4.40 3.20
N ASP A 145 -9.63 -4.13 4.45
CA ASP A 145 -9.27 -4.97 5.60
C ASP A 145 -9.81 -6.39 5.42
N GLN A 146 -11.04 -6.52 4.90
CA GLN A 146 -11.60 -7.83 4.53
C GLN A 146 -10.79 -8.51 3.42
N ALA A 147 -10.41 -7.78 2.38
CA ALA A 147 -9.59 -8.34 1.30
C ALA A 147 -8.20 -8.77 1.80
N ASN A 148 -7.57 -7.97 2.67
CA ASN A 148 -6.28 -8.30 3.29
C ASN A 148 -6.38 -9.54 4.19
N GLN A 149 -7.46 -9.68 4.97
CA GLN A 149 -7.71 -10.87 5.79
C GLN A 149 -7.85 -12.12 4.92
N LEU A 150 -8.62 -12.06 3.84
CA LEU A 150 -8.75 -13.18 2.90
C LEU A 150 -7.40 -13.55 2.28
N MET A 151 -6.65 -12.58 1.78
CA MET A 151 -5.30 -12.82 1.23
C MET A 151 -4.35 -13.43 2.26
N MET A 152 -4.45 -13.02 3.53
CA MET A 152 -3.63 -13.59 4.60
C MET A 152 -4.02 -15.05 4.86
N VAL A 153 -5.31 -15.37 4.93
CA VAL A 153 -5.79 -16.76 5.11
C VAL A 153 -5.32 -17.64 3.95
N ASP A 154 -5.47 -17.17 2.71
CA ASP A 154 -5.01 -17.89 1.52
C ASP A 154 -3.49 -18.14 1.58
N SER A 155 -2.70 -17.12 1.89
CA SER A 155 -1.23 -17.26 2.03
C SER A 155 -0.83 -18.26 3.12
N GLN A 156 -1.54 -18.27 4.23
CA GLN A 156 -1.30 -19.24 5.31
C GLN A 156 -1.61 -20.67 4.87
N GLN A 157 -2.72 -20.87 4.14
CA GLN A 157 -3.08 -22.16 3.61
C GLN A 157 -2.08 -22.65 2.57
N GLU A 158 -1.65 -21.78 1.65
CA GLU A 158 -0.64 -22.10 0.64
C GLU A 158 0.71 -22.47 1.27
N ALA A 159 1.17 -21.70 2.26
CA ALA A 159 2.42 -21.99 2.97
C ALA A 159 2.34 -23.33 3.70
N THR A 160 1.20 -23.62 4.35
CA THR A 160 0.97 -24.90 5.02
C THR A 160 0.98 -26.06 4.02
N ALA A 161 0.27 -25.90 2.89
CA ALA A 161 0.23 -26.90 1.83
C ALA A 161 1.63 -27.18 1.25
N ALA A 162 2.40 -26.13 0.99
CA ALA A 162 3.77 -26.26 0.49
C ALA A 162 4.68 -27.01 1.47
N ALA A 163 4.61 -26.65 2.76
CA ALA A 163 5.39 -27.33 3.81
C ALA A 163 5.03 -28.81 3.96
N LEU A 164 3.73 -29.13 3.95
CA LEU A 164 3.28 -30.53 4.08
C LEU A 164 3.65 -31.36 2.86
N ARG A 165 3.56 -30.81 1.66
CA ARG A 165 3.98 -31.48 0.43
C ARG A 165 5.50 -31.73 0.42
N GLU A 166 6.32 -30.79 0.88
CA GLU A 166 7.77 -30.97 1.03
C GLU A 166 8.09 -32.10 2.02
N LEU A 167 7.27 -32.27 3.06
CA LEU A 167 7.38 -33.36 4.01
C LEU A 167 6.83 -34.72 3.48
N GLY A 168 6.34 -34.76 2.22
CA GLY A 168 5.85 -35.97 1.58
C GLY A 168 4.37 -36.30 1.89
N HIS A 169 3.65 -35.37 2.51
CA HIS A 169 2.21 -35.55 2.70
C HIS A 169 1.43 -35.23 1.41
N ASP A 170 0.42 -36.02 1.13
CA ASP A 170 -0.58 -35.66 0.13
C ASP A 170 -1.51 -34.58 0.70
N VAL A 171 -1.66 -33.48 -0.03
CA VAL A 171 -2.54 -32.35 0.33
C VAL A 171 -3.51 -32.13 -0.82
N PRO A 172 -4.65 -32.85 -0.79
CA PRO A 172 -5.68 -32.68 -1.81
C PRO A 172 -6.24 -31.27 -1.82
N VAL A 173 -6.56 -30.78 -3.00
CA VAL A 173 -7.13 -29.45 -3.22
C VAL A 173 -8.45 -29.60 -3.96
N THR A 174 -9.47 -28.90 -3.48
CA THR A 174 -10.72 -28.72 -4.20
C THR A 174 -10.71 -27.33 -4.83
N ILE A 175 -10.80 -27.25 -6.16
CA ILE A 175 -10.88 -25.98 -6.90
C ILE A 175 -12.33 -25.76 -7.31
N GLN A 176 -12.91 -24.65 -6.90
CA GLN A 176 -14.30 -24.32 -7.17
C GLN A 176 -14.42 -23.00 -7.92
N VAL A 177 -15.38 -22.90 -8.82
CA VAL A 177 -15.75 -21.65 -9.48
C VAL A 177 -16.55 -20.80 -8.50
N ALA A 178 -15.95 -19.70 -8.01
CA ALA A 178 -16.61 -18.77 -7.11
C ALA A 178 -17.56 -17.82 -7.86
N SER A 179 -17.18 -17.38 -9.05
CA SER A 179 -18.02 -16.53 -9.92
C SER A 179 -17.60 -16.62 -11.38
N VAL A 180 -18.52 -16.24 -12.26
CA VAL A 180 -18.29 -16.13 -13.70
C VAL A 180 -18.61 -14.70 -14.14
N THR A 181 -17.72 -14.08 -14.90
CA THR A 181 -17.90 -12.72 -15.44
C THR A 181 -18.87 -12.75 -16.63
N ASP A 182 -19.77 -11.79 -16.72
CA ASP A 182 -20.81 -11.75 -17.78
C ASP A 182 -20.26 -11.71 -19.21
N ASP A 183 -19.11 -11.04 -19.41
CA ASP A 183 -18.40 -10.96 -20.70
C ASP A 183 -17.30 -12.02 -20.84
N GLY A 184 -17.14 -12.91 -19.85
CA GLY A 184 -16.15 -13.99 -19.83
C GLY A 184 -16.35 -15.04 -20.89
N ALA A 185 -15.29 -15.81 -21.21
CA ALA A 185 -15.38 -16.96 -22.14
C ALA A 185 -16.25 -18.08 -21.59
N ALA A 186 -16.28 -18.24 -20.26
CA ALA A 186 -17.04 -19.27 -19.56
C ALA A 186 -18.51 -18.89 -19.32
N HIS A 187 -18.94 -17.68 -19.71
CA HIS A 187 -20.32 -17.24 -19.48
C HIS A 187 -21.33 -18.17 -20.14
N GLY A 188 -22.34 -18.57 -19.38
CA GLY A 188 -23.38 -19.51 -19.82
C GLY A 188 -22.93 -20.99 -19.88
N ILE A 189 -21.64 -21.28 -19.67
CA ILE A 189 -21.09 -22.65 -19.65
C ILE A 189 -20.81 -23.10 -18.23
N LEU A 190 -20.01 -22.32 -17.50
CA LEU A 190 -19.74 -22.57 -16.06
C LEU A 190 -20.68 -21.76 -15.18
N LYS A 191 -20.82 -22.21 -13.95
CA LYS A 191 -21.62 -21.57 -12.89
C LYS A 191 -20.81 -21.50 -11.60
N ALA A 192 -21.17 -20.56 -10.73
CA ALA A 192 -20.68 -20.54 -9.37
C ALA A 192 -21.08 -21.84 -8.67
N GLY A 193 -20.15 -22.45 -7.95
CA GLY A 193 -20.32 -23.74 -7.28
C GLY A 193 -19.82 -24.94 -8.10
N ASP A 194 -19.47 -24.80 -9.38
CA ASP A 194 -18.84 -25.89 -10.15
C ASP A 194 -17.48 -26.25 -9.54
N THR A 195 -17.26 -27.52 -9.26
CA THR A 195 -15.95 -28.02 -8.82
C THR A 195 -15.14 -28.47 -10.03
N VAL A 196 -13.93 -27.95 -10.19
CA VAL A 196 -13.01 -28.33 -11.28
C VAL A 196 -12.25 -29.58 -10.90
N ILE A 197 -12.44 -30.66 -11.64
CA ILE A 197 -11.80 -31.96 -11.41
C ILE A 197 -10.54 -32.09 -12.27
N ALA A 198 -10.60 -31.67 -13.55
CA ALA A 198 -9.45 -31.75 -14.45
C ALA A 198 -9.47 -30.63 -15.49
N VAL A 199 -8.28 -30.27 -15.94
CA VAL A 199 -8.01 -29.34 -17.03
C VAL A 199 -7.19 -30.07 -18.08
N ASN A 200 -7.69 -30.17 -19.33
CA ASN A 200 -7.07 -30.95 -20.42
C ASN A 200 -6.73 -32.41 -20.00
N GLY A 201 -7.55 -33.00 -19.13
CA GLY A 201 -7.37 -34.35 -18.62
C GLY A 201 -6.41 -34.50 -17.43
N ALA A 202 -5.71 -33.44 -17.02
CA ALA A 202 -4.84 -33.42 -15.85
C ALA A 202 -5.56 -32.81 -14.63
N ASN A 203 -5.37 -33.39 -13.45
CA ASN A 203 -5.86 -32.81 -12.19
C ASN A 203 -4.90 -31.67 -11.77
N PRO A 204 -5.33 -30.41 -11.74
CA PRO A 204 -4.45 -29.30 -11.33
C PRO A 204 -4.15 -29.38 -9.84
N ALA A 205 -2.87 -29.16 -9.47
CA ALA A 205 -2.46 -29.16 -8.08
C ALA A 205 -3.02 -27.99 -7.25
N ASP A 206 -3.30 -26.88 -7.93
CA ASP A 206 -3.82 -25.63 -7.37
C ASP A 206 -4.37 -24.74 -8.50
N THR A 207 -4.87 -23.56 -8.13
CA THR A 207 -5.40 -22.58 -9.10
C THR A 207 -4.33 -22.01 -10.02
N ASP A 208 -3.06 -21.95 -9.59
CA ASP A 208 -1.97 -21.45 -10.41
C ASP A 208 -1.57 -22.47 -11.49
N ALA A 209 -1.54 -23.76 -11.16
CA ALA A 209 -1.38 -24.82 -12.14
C ALA A 209 -2.51 -24.77 -13.18
N MET A 210 -3.76 -24.59 -12.75
CA MET A 210 -4.88 -24.40 -13.68
C MET A 210 -4.71 -23.18 -14.58
N ARG A 211 -4.28 -22.03 -14.03
CA ARG A 211 -4.00 -20.83 -14.82
C ARG A 211 -2.89 -21.06 -15.83
N ALA A 212 -1.82 -21.75 -15.43
CA ALA A 212 -0.71 -22.08 -16.31
C ALA A 212 -1.18 -22.92 -17.51
N GLU A 213 -2.01 -23.93 -17.31
CA GLU A 213 -2.61 -24.76 -18.37
C GLU A 213 -3.46 -23.92 -19.34
N ILE A 214 -4.27 -23.00 -18.81
CA ILE A 214 -5.07 -22.08 -19.64
C ILE A 214 -4.16 -21.18 -20.46
N GLN A 215 -3.06 -20.66 -19.90
CA GLN A 215 -2.09 -19.84 -20.66
C GLN A 215 -1.40 -20.65 -21.77
N GLN A 216 -1.00 -21.88 -21.46
CA GLN A 216 -0.34 -22.80 -22.42
C GLN A 216 -1.24 -23.19 -23.58
N SER A 217 -2.58 -23.12 -23.44
CA SER A 217 -3.50 -23.38 -24.53
C SER A 217 -3.33 -22.44 -25.73
N GLY A 218 -2.73 -21.26 -25.52
CA GLY A 218 -2.48 -20.27 -26.58
C GLY A 218 -3.75 -19.75 -27.27
N GLY A 219 -4.91 -19.93 -26.64
CA GLY A 219 -6.23 -19.59 -27.20
C GLY A 219 -6.99 -20.79 -27.78
N SER A 220 -6.38 -21.99 -27.79
CA SER A 220 -7.10 -23.21 -28.13
C SER A 220 -8.14 -23.53 -27.08
N PRO A 221 -9.26 -24.19 -27.42
CA PRO A 221 -10.26 -24.60 -26.45
C PRO A 221 -9.67 -25.45 -25.32
N VAL A 222 -9.99 -25.08 -24.08
CA VAL A 222 -9.57 -25.79 -22.87
C VAL A 222 -10.69 -26.74 -22.47
N ALA A 223 -10.38 -28.01 -22.35
CA ALA A 223 -11.30 -29.03 -21.87
C ALA A 223 -11.29 -29.03 -20.33
N LEU A 224 -12.44 -28.77 -19.71
CA LEU A 224 -12.62 -28.84 -18.25
C LEU A 224 -13.53 -29.99 -17.91
N THR A 225 -13.08 -30.86 -16.99
CA THR A 225 -13.97 -31.78 -16.31
C THR A 225 -14.42 -31.11 -15.02
N ILE A 226 -15.72 -30.89 -14.89
CA ILE A 226 -16.32 -30.29 -13.72
C ILE A 226 -17.29 -31.26 -13.04
N GLU A 227 -17.52 -31.05 -11.75
CA GLU A 227 -18.61 -31.65 -11.01
C GLU A 227 -19.61 -30.55 -10.65
N ARG A 228 -20.86 -30.74 -11.10
CA ARG A 228 -22.00 -29.88 -10.81
C ARG A 228 -23.14 -30.70 -10.25
N ASP A 229 -23.62 -30.36 -9.07
CA ASP A 229 -24.71 -31.10 -8.38
C ASP A 229 -24.41 -32.59 -8.29
N GLY A 230 -23.17 -32.98 -7.99
CA GLY A 230 -22.71 -34.35 -7.90
C GLY A 230 -22.57 -35.10 -9.24
N THR A 231 -22.76 -34.41 -10.36
CA THR A 231 -22.66 -34.99 -11.71
C THR A 231 -21.42 -34.43 -12.43
N ARG A 232 -20.57 -35.34 -12.94
CA ARG A 232 -19.41 -34.96 -13.75
C ARG A 232 -19.83 -34.61 -15.16
N GLN A 233 -19.30 -33.51 -15.65
CA GLN A 233 -19.54 -32.99 -16.99
C GLN A 233 -18.22 -32.55 -17.62
N GLU A 234 -18.09 -32.76 -18.90
CA GLU A 234 -16.97 -32.24 -19.67
C GLU A 234 -17.45 -31.07 -20.52
N VAL A 235 -16.77 -29.94 -20.39
CA VAL A 235 -17.05 -28.70 -21.13
C VAL A 235 -15.78 -28.21 -21.80
N SER A 236 -15.91 -27.64 -23.00
CA SER A 236 -14.79 -27.10 -23.76
C SER A 236 -15.00 -25.60 -23.97
N ILE A 237 -14.04 -24.80 -23.52
CA ILE A 237 -14.15 -23.34 -23.48
C ILE A 237 -12.97 -22.72 -24.19
N PRO A 238 -13.16 -21.99 -25.30
CA PRO A 238 -12.11 -21.22 -25.93
C PRO A 238 -11.81 -19.97 -25.09
N PRO A 239 -10.59 -19.82 -24.53
CA PRO A 239 -10.26 -18.66 -23.70
C PRO A 239 -10.21 -17.38 -24.54
N LYS A 240 -10.58 -16.25 -23.95
CA LYS A 240 -10.47 -14.93 -24.56
C LYS A 240 -9.12 -14.30 -24.22
N LYS A 241 -8.49 -13.67 -25.22
CA LYS A 241 -7.28 -12.90 -25.01
C LYS A 241 -7.64 -11.53 -24.42
N GLN A 242 -7.09 -11.22 -23.27
CA GLN A 242 -7.18 -9.92 -22.64
C GLN A 242 -5.80 -9.30 -22.54
N THR A 243 -5.67 -8.02 -22.87
CA THR A 243 -4.42 -7.27 -22.75
C THR A 243 -4.61 -6.18 -21.72
N ASP A 244 -3.78 -6.21 -20.69
CA ASP A 244 -3.75 -5.22 -19.62
C ASP A 244 -2.31 -4.72 -19.45
N ASN A 245 -2.11 -3.40 -19.46
CA ASN A 245 -0.80 -2.75 -19.34
C ASN A 245 0.28 -3.35 -20.26
N GLY A 246 -0.08 -3.72 -21.51
CA GLY A 246 0.83 -4.31 -22.49
C GLY A 246 1.11 -5.81 -22.30
N THR A 247 0.59 -6.43 -21.23
CA THR A 247 0.68 -7.88 -21.01
C THR A 247 -0.60 -8.56 -21.49
N SER A 248 -0.46 -9.54 -22.40
CA SER A 248 -1.60 -10.32 -22.90
C SER A 248 -1.73 -11.64 -22.14
N ARG A 249 -2.94 -11.97 -21.73
CA ARG A 249 -3.28 -13.23 -21.03
C ARG A 249 -4.52 -13.87 -21.65
N TRP A 250 -4.56 -15.21 -21.59
CA TRP A 250 -5.73 -15.98 -21.98
C TRP A 250 -6.60 -16.25 -20.77
N LEU A 251 -7.86 -15.83 -20.80
CA LEU A 251 -8.75 -15.88 -19.62
C LEU A 251 -10.05 -16.59 -19.96
N LEU A 252 -10.57 -17.36 -19.02
CA LEU A 252 -11.91 -17.92 -19.08
C LEU A 252 -12.97 -16.96 -18.53
N GLY A 253 -12.57 -15.93 -17.76
CA GLY A 253 -13.48 -14.99 -17.11
C GLY A 253 -14.19 -15.63 -15.93
N ILE A 254 -13.44 -16.35 -15.10
CA ILE A 254 -13.91 -16.96 -13.87
C ILE A 254 -13.05 -16.54 -12.69
N THR A 255 -13.65 -16.43 -11.51
CA THR A 255 -12.94 -16.36 -10.24
C THR A 255 -12.93 -17.75 -9.64
N LEU A 256 -11.77 -18.21 -9.21
CA LEU A 256 -11.58 -19.52 -8.59
C LEU A 256 -11.37 -19.34 -7.10
N GLN A 257 -11.90 -20.27 -6.33
CA GLN A 257 -11.63 -20.47 -4.92
C GLN A 257 -11.01 -21.86 -4.77
N GLN A 258 -10.03 -22.01 -3.89
CA GLN A 258 -9.42 -23.29 -3.58
C GLN A 258 -9.56 -23.59 -2.09
N GLU A 259 -9.76 -24.86 -1.77
CA GLU A 259 -9.84 -25.38 -0.42
C GLU A 259 -8.85 -26.53 -0.27
N TYR A 260 -7.96 -26.42 0.71
CA TYR A 260 -6.97 -27.43 1.02
C TYR A 260 -7.51 -28.41 2.06
N HIS A 261 -7.28 -29.69 1.84
CA HIS A 261 -7.62 -30.75 2.81
C HIS A 261 -6.33 -31.20 3.50
N PHE A 262 -6.04 -30.61 4.65
CA PHE A 262 -4.82 -30.88 5.39
C PHE A 262 -4.94 -32.18 6.21
N PRO A 263 -3.96 -33.12 6.09
CA PRO A 263 -3.92 -34.33 6.92
C PRO A 263 -3.50 -34.04 8.36
N ILE A 264 -2.95 -32.88 8.63
CA ILE A 264 -2.42 -32.43 9.92
C ILE A 264 -2.97 -31.02 10.20
N ASP A 265 -3.40 -30.77 11.43
CA ASP A 265 -3.90 -29.44 11.84
C ASP A 265 -2.72 -28.51 12.17
N VAL A 266 -2.53 -27.50 11.35
CA VAL A 266 -1.52 -26.44 11.52
C VAL A 266 -2.24 -25.12 11.78
N LYS A 267 -1.95 -24.49 12.90
CA LYS A 267 -2.51 -23.19 13.28
C LYS A 267 -1.41 -22.12 13.27
N LEU A 268 -1.68 -21.04 12.58
CA LEU A 268 -0.83 -19.84 12.55
C LEU A 268 -1.51 -18.73 13.36
N GLN A 269 -0.82 -18.22 14.38
CA GLN A 269 -1.31 -17.15 15.25
C GLN A 269 -0.59 -15.85 14.86
N LEU A 270 -1.14 -15.15 13.87
CA LEU A 270 -0.62 -13.88 13.36
C LEU A 270 -1.52 -12.68 13.71
N ASP A 271 -2.39 -12.83 14.71
CA ASP A 271 -3.32 -11.78 15.16
C ASP A 271 -2.65 -10.74 16.07
#